data_23b8ed7fd03a1cfe1899fc8c683a859d
#
_entry.id   23b8ed7fd03a1cfe1899fc8c683a859d
#
_cell.length_a   1.000
_cell.length_b   1.000
_cell.length_c   1.000
_cell.angle_alpha   90.00
_cell.angle_beta   90.00
_cell.angle_gamma   90.00
#
_symmetry.space_group_name_H-M   'P 1'
#
loop_
_entity.id
_entity.type
_entity.pdbx_description
1 polymer ?
#
loop_
_entity_poly.entity_id
_entity_poly.type
_entity_poly.pdbx_seq_one_letter_code
_entity_poly.pdbx_strand_id
1 'polypeptide(L)'
;MAVKKKKNENEIVVVEDNSAAISTVNVDQALQEWQAYQTITEKMLDKSDYQDIQGKAFKKKSAWRKYARAFNISDEIVEKEIIKTDKGAVKEASFLVRAILPNGRYAEGWGNCSRQEGNKAHPNHDIPSTAHTRAKNRAIADLIGAGEVSAEEIQAELRMEAVERAKAKLRKKPKSDENVIDVEAE
;
A
#
# COMPACT_ATOMS: atom_id res chain seq x y z
N MET A 1 4.28 -32.85 68.08
CA MET A 1 4.28 -31.39 67.83
C MET A 1 3.69 -31.14 66.43
N ALA A 2 2.47 -30.66 66.38
CA ALA A 2 1.77 -30.43 65.13
C ALA A 2 1.94 -28.96 64.71
N VAL A 3 2.58 -28.73 63.57
CA VAL A 3 2.72 -27.40 63.01
C VAL A 3 1.50 -27.13 62.13
N LYS A 4 0.63 -26.24 62.59
CA LYS A 4 -0.53 -25.71 61.85
C LYS A 4 -0.03 -24.78 60.77
N LYS A 5 -0.14 -25.15 59.47
CA LYS A 5 -0.04 -24.23 58.35
C LYS A 5 -1.26 -23.28 58.37
N LYS A 6 -1.02 -22.00 58.62
CA LYS A 6 -1.99 -20.93 58.35
C LYS A 6 -2.08 -20.72 56.81
N LYS A 7 -3.26 -20.87 56.25
CA LYS A 7 -3.63 -20.45 54.91
C LYS A 7 -3.76 -18.93 54.94
N ASN A 8 -2.90 -18.21 54.26
CA ASN A 8 -3.12 -16.80 53.96
C ASN A 8 -4.06 -16.74 52.74
N GLU A 9 -5.30 -16.46 53.00
CA GLU A 9 -6.25 -15.97 52.01
C GLU A 9 -6.06 -14.47 51.90
N ASN A 10 -6.13 -13.98 50.63
CA ASN A 10 -6.01 -12.59 50.21
C ASN A 10 -4.59 -12.06 49.94
N GLU A 11 -3.94 -12.65 48.97
CA GLU A 11 -2.94 -11.92 48.19
C GLU A 11 -3.72 -11.18 47.07
N ILE A 12 -4.03 -9.91 47.35
CA ILE A 12 -4.52 -9.00 46.30
C ILE A 12 -3.33 -8.79 45.36
N VAL A 13 -3.36 -9.47 44.22
CA VAL A 13 -2.50 -9.11 43.09
C VAL A 13 -2.91 -7.73 42.64
N VAL A 14 -2.18 -6.71 43.06
CA VAL A 14 -2.31 -5.37 42.48
C VAL A 14 -1.84 -5.52 41.04
N VAL A 15 -2.79 -5.62 40.13
CA VAL A 15 -2.52 -5.42 38.71
C VAL A 15 -2.13 -3.95 38.60
N GLU A 16 -0.84 -3.67 38.48
CA GLU A 16 -0.39 -2.32 38.15
C GLU A 16 -1.09 -1.93 36.84
N ASP A 17 -1.96 -0.94 36.95
CA ASP A 17 -2.70 -0.40 35.84
C ASP A 17 -1.71 0.22 34.85
N ASN A 18 -1.47 -0.46 33.75
CA ASN A 18 -0.62 0.00 32.65
C ASN A 18 -1.21 1.21 31.90
N SER A 19 -2.13 1.94 32.51
CA SER A 19 -2.63 3.22 31.97
C SER A 19 -1.53 4.28 31.85
N ALA A 20 -0.38 4.09 32.49
CA ALA A 20 0.82 4.92 32.34
C ALA A 20 1.52 4.77 30.98
N ALA A 21 1.19 3.74 30.18
CA ALA A 21 1.86 3.50 28.89
C ALA A 21 1.53 4.56 27.82
N ILE A 22 0.44 5.33 27.99
CA ILE A 22 0.06 6.41 27.07
C ILE A 22 0.74 7.74 27.41
N SER A 23 1.29 7.89 28.62
CA SER A 23 1.84 9.17 29.12
C SER A 23 3.30 9.42 28.72
N THR A 24 3.95 8.52 28.00
CA THR A 24 5.37 8.66 27.61
C THR A 24 5.59 8.94 26.13
N VAL A 25 4.68 9.69 25.48
CA VAL A 25 5.00 10.26 24.18
C VAL A 25 6.09 11.31 24.39
N ASN A 26 7.31 11.00 23.98
CA ASN A 26 8.39 11.97 23.95
C ASN A 26 8.14 12.92 22.78
N VAL A 27 7.47 14.04 23.06
CA VAL A 27 7.08 15.05 22.05
C VAL A 27 8.33 15.59 21.34
N ASP A 28 9.42 15.78 22.04
CA ASP A 28 10.67 16.31 21.45
C ASP A 28 11.24 15.31 20.43
N GLN A 29 11.22 14.05 20.74
CA GLN A 29 11.66 13.00 19.80
C GLN A 29 10.74 12.93 18.59
N ALA A 30 9.43 13.01 18.77
CA ALA A 30 8.47 13.01 17.66
C ALA A 30 8.66 14.22 16.73
N LEU A 31 8.93 15.39 17.30
CA LEU A 31 9.24 16.59 16.54
C LEU A 31 10.55 16.46 15.76
N GLN A 32 11.60 15.87 16.37
CA GLN A 32 12.87 15.60 15.69
C GLN A 32 12.71 14.63 14.53
N GLU A 33 11.96 13.54 14.70
CA GLU A 33 11.65 12.58 13.63
C GLU A 33 10.89 13.25 12.48
N TRP A 34 9.91 14.12 12.78
CA TRP A 34 9.17 14.87 11.78
C TRP A 34 10.04 15.90 11.04
N GLN A 35 10.91 16.62 11.76
CA GLN A 35 11.86 17.56 11.15
C GLN A 35 12.87 16.82 10.25
N ALA A 36 13.33 15.65 10.64
CA ALA A 36 14.20 14.80 9.82
C ALA A 36 13.49 14.41 8.51
N TYR A 37 12.22 13.99 8.58
CA TYR A 37 11.41 13.69 7.40
C TYR A 37 11.30 14.90 6.45
N GLN A 38 10.97 16.08 6.96
CA GLN A 38 10.87 17.30 6.16
C GLN A 38 12.23 17.65 5.52
N THR A 39 13.31 17.61 6.29
CA THR A 39 14.68 17.90 5.80
C THR A 39 15.11 16.95 4.69
N ILE A 40 14.82 15.65 4.83
CA ILE A 40 15.08 14.64 3.80
C ILE A 40 14.25 14.94 2.55
N THR A 41 12.99 15.29 2.71
CA THR A 41 12.09 15.65 1.61
C THR A 41 12.66 16.81 0.80
N GLU A 42 13.10 17.87 1.47
CA GLU A 42 13.62 19.06 0.82
C GLU A 42 15.00 18.86 0.18
N LYS A 43 15.90 18.11 0.83
CA LYS A 43 17.29 18.00 0.39
C LYS A 43 17.60 16.80 -0.49
N MET A 44 16.84 15.71 -0.38
CA MET A 44 17.12 14.47 -1.11
C MET A 44 16.17 14.21 -2.27
N LEU A 45 14.97 14.76 -2.23
CA LEU A 45 14.02 14.60 -3.32
C LEU A 45 14.17 15.73 -4.34
N ASP A 46 13.99 15.38 -5.61
CA ASP A 46 14.00 16.31 -6.73
C ASP A 46 12.75 16.13 -7.61
N LYS A 47 12.58 16.96 -8.63
CA LYS A 47 11.41 16.90 -9.53
C LYS A 47 11.22 15.53 -10.18
N SER A 48 12.30 14.75 -10.36
CA SER A 48 12.25 13.43 -10.96
C SER A 48 11.59 12.39 -10.04
N ASP A 49 11.53 12.66 -8.73
CA ASP A 49 10.91 11.80 -7.72
C ASP A 49 9.39 11.99 -7.61
N TYR A 50 8.86 12.97 -8.29
CA TYR A 50 7.44 13.27 -8.29
C TYR A 50 6.82 13.02 -9.66
N GLN A 51 5.54 12.72 -9.64
CA GLN A 51 4.70 12.68 -10.82
C GLN A 51 3.53 13.60 -10.63
N ASP A 52 3.33 14.50 -11.60
CA ASP A 52 2.10 15.29 -11.65
C ASP A 52 0.96 14.41 -12.15
N ILE A 53 -0.11 14.37 -11.38
CA ILE A 53 -1.35 13.69 -11.73
C ILE A 53 -2.50 14.65 -11.40
N GLN A 54 -3.15 15.16 -12.42
CA GLN A 54 -4.27 16.12 -12.31
C GLN A 54 -3.89 17.39 -11.50
N GLY A 55 -2.67 17.92 -11.68
CA GLY A 55 -2.19 19.12 -11.01
C GLY A 55 -1.72 18.89 -9.57
N LYS A 56 -1.62 17.65 -9.12
CA LYS A 56 -1.05 17.28 -7.82
C LYS A 56 0.23 16.47 -8.00
N ALA A 57 1.26 16.80 -7.22
CA ALA A 57 2.52 16.08 -7.23
C ALA A 57 2.47 14.88 -6.28
N PHE A 58 2.64 13.67 -6.82
CA PHE A 58 2.69 12.43 -6.06
C PHE A 58 4.09 11.83 -6.09
N LYS A 59 4.55 11.31 -4.95
CA LYS A 59 5.85 10.66 -4.84
C LYS A 59 5.88 9.35 -5.61
N LYS A 60 6.94 9.16 -6.42
CA LYS A 60 7.21 7.92 -7.14
C LYS A 60 8.03 6.93 -6.30
N LYS A 61 8.16 5.72 -6.81
CA LYS A 61 9.02 4.66 -6.23
C LYS A 61 10.43 5.14 -5.89
N SER A 62 11.01 6.05 -6.67
CA SER A 62 12.34 6.61 -6.41
C SER A 62 12.40 7.39 -5.10
N ALA A 63 11.38 8.19 -4.79
CA ALA A 63 11.26 8.92 -3.53
C ALA A 63 11.24 7.97 -2.33
N TRP A 64 10.40 6.93 -2.38
CA TRP A 64 10.28 5.95 -1.30
C TRP A 64 11.58 5.18 -1.05
N ARG A 65 12.34 4.90 -2.11
CA ARG A 65 13.69 4.31 -1.99
C ARG A 65 14.69 5.26 -1.32
N LYS A 66 14.62 6.56 -1.59
CA LYS A 66 15.45 7.57 -0.95
C LYS A 66 15.12 7.66 0.55
N TYR A 67 13.83 7.64 0.94
CA TYR A 67 13.44 7.56 2.34
C TYR A 67 13.94 6.27 3.01
N ALA A 68 13.72 5.11 2.38
CA ALA A 68 14.21 3.85 2.94
C ALA A 68 15.72 3.89 3.20
N ARG A 69 16.50 4.49 2.30
CA ARG A 69 17.94 4.67 2.46
C ARG A 69 18.28 5.64 3.60
N ALA A 70 17.60 6.79 3.67
CA ALA A 70 17.87 7.83 4.65
C ALA A 70 17.55 7.40 6.09
N PHE A 71 16.45 6.68 6.27
CA PHE A 71 16.03 6.14 7.56
C PHE A 71 16.61 4.75 7.87
N ASN A 72 17.47 4.23 6.99
CA ASN A 72 18.06 2.89 7.12
C ASN A 72 17.01 1.77 7.30
N ILE A 73 15.93 1.85 6.52
CA ILE A 73 14.82 0.90 6.56
C ILE A 73 15.20 -0.37 5.79
N SER A 74 15.04 -1.52 6.44
CA SER A 74 15.03 -2.84 5.81
C SER A 74 13.61 -3.22 5.41
N ASP A 75 13.44 -4.11 4.44
CA ASP A 75 12.13 -4.62 4.06
C ASP A 75 12.17 -6.13 3.83
N GLU A 76 11.06 -6.80 4.12
CA GLU A 76 10.85 -8.23 3.90
C GLU A 76 9.46 -8.48 3.30
N ILE A 77 9.34 -9.52 2.50
CA ILE A 77 8.05 -10.00 2.00
C ILE A 77 7.50 -10.97 3.04
N VAL A 78 6.40 -10.58 3.69
CA VAL A 78 5.71 -11.42 4.70
C VAL A 78 4.82 -12.44 4.01
N GLU A 79 4.02 -11.96 3.03
CA GLU A 79 3.12 -12.81 2.26
C GLU A 79 3.17 -12.43 0.79
N LYS A 80 2.92 -13.43 -0.06
CA LYS A 80 2.75 -13.22 -1.51
C LYS A 80 1.74 -14.21 -2.07
N GLU A 81 0.88 -13.72 -2.94
CA GLU A 81 -0.01 -14.55 -3.73
C GLU A 81 0.10 -14.16 -5.22
N ILE A 82 0.17 -15.14 -6.10
CA ILE A 82 0.24 -14.92 -7.55
C ILE A 82 -0.77 -15.84 -8.22
N ILE A 83 -1.84 -15.27 -8.74
CA ILE A 83 -2.89 -15.98 -9.46
C ILE A 83 -2.55 -15.99 -10.94
N LYS A 84 -2.56 -17.19 -11.54
CA LYS A 84 -2.28 -17.40 -12.96
C LYS A 84 -3.54 -17.86 -13.69
N THR A 85 -3.57 -17.61 -15.00
CA THR A 85 -4.55 -18.18 -15.91
C THR A 85 -4.19 -19.63 -16.24
N ASP A 86 -5.11 -20.39 -16.84
CA ASP A 86 -4.87 -21.76 -17.31
C ASP A 86 -3.70 -21.86 -18.29
N LYS A 87 -3.39 -20.77 -19.00
CA LYS A 87 -2.25 -20.67 -19.92
C LYS A 87 -0.93 -20.23 -19.23
N GLY A 88 -0.91 -20.17 -17.89
CA GLY A 88 0.28 -19.85 -17.11
C GLY A 88 0.64 -18.36 -17.02
N ALA A 89 -0.13 -17.46 -17.64
CA ALA A 89 0.11 -16.03 -17.56
C ALA A 89 -0.43 -15.48 -16.23
N VAL A 90 0.30 -14.54 -15.61
CA VAL A 90 -0.14 -13.89 -14.37
C VAL A 90 -1.40 -13.07 -14.63
N LYS A 91 -2.45 -13.33 -13.86
CA LYS A 91 -3.72 -12.61 -13.84
C LYS A 91 -3.72 -11.53 -12.77
N GLU A 92 -3.22 -11.86 -11.60
CA GLU A 92 -3.21 -11.00 -10.42
C GLU A 92 -2.03 -11.36 -9.51
N ALA A 93 -1.52 -10.40 -8.78
CA ALA A 93 -0.55 -10.61 -7.73
C ALA A 93 -0.84 -9.68 -6.55
N SER A 94 -0.58 -10.19 -5.35
CA SER A 94 -0.65 -9.44 -4.11
C SER A 94 0.56 -9.74 -3.23
N PHE A 95 0.97 -8.74 -2.47
CA PHE A 95 2.09 -8.82 -1.55
C PHE A 95 1.75 -8.11 -0.25
N LEU A 96 2.17 -8.70 0.87
CA LEU A 96 2.32 -8.05 2.16
C LEU A 96 3.80 -7.85 2.40
N VAL A 97 4.22 -6.60 2.55
CA VAL A 97 5.62 -6.23 2.81
C VAL A 97 5.69 -5.55 4.16
N ARG A 98 6.68 -5.93 4.95
CA ARG A 98 7.04 -5.29 6.20
C ARG A 98 8.28 -4.42 6.01
N ALA A 99 8.20 -3.15 6.39
CA ALA A 99 9.31 -2.23 6.49
C ALA A 99 9.73 -2.12 7.95
N ILE A 100 11.05 -2.14 8.23
CA ILE A 100 11.59 -2.26 9.58
C ILE A 100 12.66 -1.20 9.80
N LEU A 101 12.53 -0.39 10.84
CA LEU A 101 13.56 0.53 11.32
C LEU A 101 14.63 -0.20 12.15
N PRO A 102 15.85 0.38 12.29
CA PRO A 102 16.92 -0.21 13.09
C PRO A 102 16.56 -0.46 14.57
N ASN A 103 15.61 0.30 15.11
CA ASN A 103 15.10 0.13 16.48
C ASN A 103 14.07 -1.01 16.61
N GLY A 104 13.78 -1.74 15.53
CA GLY A 104 12.81 -2.83 15.50
C GLY A 104 11.36 -2.42 15.28
N ARG A 105 11.03 -1.11 15.27
CA ARG A 105 9.70 -0.64 14.88
C ARG A 105 9.43 -0.98 13.43
N TYR A 106 8.24 -1.47 13.14
CA TYR A 106 7.86 -1.85 11.79
C TYR A 106 6.45 -1.39 11.42
N ALA A 107 6.18 -1.34 10.14
CA ALA A 107 4.85 -1.21 9.57
C ALA A 107 4.70 -2.17 8.38
N GLU A 108 3.48 -2.58 8.11
CA GLU A 108 3.17 -3.48 7.00
C GLU A 108 2.34 -2.75 5.96
N GLY A 109 2.60 -3.05 4.70
CA GLY A 109 1.86 -2.50 3.57
C GLY A 109 1.38 -3.61 2.66
N TRP A 110 0.09 -3.59 2.34
CA TRP A 110 -0.52 -4.48 1.36
C TRP A 110 -0.56 -3.83 -0.01
N GLY A 111 -0.18 -4.57 -1.06
CA GLY A 111 -0.25 -4.08 -2.44
C GLY A 111 -0.70 -5.17 -3.39
N ASN A 112 -1.63 -4.85 -4.26
CA ASN A 112 -2.11 -5.74 -5.30
C ASN A 112 -2.00 -5.09 -6.69
N CYS A 113 -2.03 -5.90 -7.72
CA CYS A 113 -2.12 -5.50 -9.11
C CYS A 113 -2.75 -6.61 -9.93
N SER A 114 -3.67 -6.25 -10.83
CA SER A 114 -4.32 -7.19 -11.72
C SER A 114 -4.23 -6.77 -13.19
N ARG A 115 -4.53 -7.70 -14.09
CA ARG A 115 -4.66 -7.42 -15.53
C ARG A 115 -5.75 -6.41 -15.86
N GLN A 116 -6.76 -6.29 -14.99
CA GLN A 116 -7.89 -5.39 -15.22
C GLN A 116 -7.50 -3.91 -15.11
N GLU A 117 -6.37 -3.61 -14.46
CA GLU A 117 -5.87 -2.24 -14.30
C GLU A 117 -5.26 -1.63 -15.57
N GLY A 118 -5.28 -2.33 -16.68
CA GLY A 118 -4.81 -1.86 -17.98
C GLY A 118 -3.96 -2.88 -18.73
N ASN A 119 -3.63 -2.55 -19.97
CA ASN A 119 -2.82 -3.42 -20.81
C ASN A 119 -1.38 -3.47 -20.30
N LYS A 120 -0.93 -4.66 -19.89
CA LYS A 120 0.43 -4.93 -19.44
C LYS A 120 1.18 -5.64 -20.57
N ALA A 121 2.25 -5.04 -21.08
CA ALA A 121 3.06 -5.62 -22.15
C ALA A 121 3.68 -6.96 -21.72
N HIS A 122 4.17 -7.02 -20.48
CA HIS A 122 4.80 -8.20 -19.88
C HIS A 122 4.12 -8.59 -18.58
N PRO A 123 2.89 -9.17 -18.61
CA PRO A 123 2.08 -9.36 -17.40
C PRO A 123 2.75 -10.22 -16.33
N ASN A 124 3.56 -11.19 -16.71
CA ASN A 124 4.28 -12.04 -15.77
C ASN A 124 5.35 -11.29 -14.95
N HIS A 125 5.85 -10.19 -15.47
CA HIS A 125 6.79 -9.31 -14.79
C HIS A 125 6.10 -8.08 -14.19
N ASP A 126 5.27 -7.41 -14.98
CA ASP A 126 4.73 -6.10 -14.63
C ASP A 126 3.74 -6.17 -13.46
N ILE A 127 2.89 -7.21 -13.43
CA ILE A 127 1.87 -7.37 -12.39
C ILE A 127 2.51 -7.61 -11.02
N PRO A 128 3.39 -8.62 -10.83
CA PRO A 128 4.03 -8.83 -9.53
C PRO A 128 4.93 -7.66 -9.12
N SER A 129 5.65 -7.07 -10.06
CA SER A 129 6.54 -5.94 -9.79
C SER A 129 5.77 -4.70 -9.32
N THR A 130 4.59 -4.44 -9.91
CA THR A 130 3.72 -3.33 -9.50
C THR A 130 3.11 -3.58 -8.13
N ALA A 131 2.57 -4.78 -7.89
CA ALA A 131 1.98 -5.16 -6.60
C ALA A 131 3.01 -5.04 -5.46
N HIS A 132 4.20 -5.61 -5.64
CA HIS A 132 5.29 -5.52 -4.68
C HIS A 132 5.72 -4.06 -4.42
N THR A 133 5.80 -3.24 -5.48
CA THR A 133 6.16 -1.82 -5.33
C THR A 133 5.14 -1.07 -4.49
N ARG A 134 3.85 -1.30 -4.71
CA ARG A 134 2.77 -0.68 -3.92
C ARG A 134 2.84 -1.09 -2.46
N ALA A 135 2.98 -2.39 -2.20
CA ALA A 135 3.11 -2.91 -0.84
C ALA A 135 4.28 -2.26 -0.09
N LYS A 136 5.46 -2.22 -0.72
CA LYS A 136 6.66 -1.62 -0.16
C LYS A 136 6.51 -0.12 0.10
N ASN A 137 5.94 0.63 -0.85
CA ASN A 137 5.75 2.07 -0.70
C ASN A 137 4.82 2.39 0.47
N ARG A 138 3.71 1.63 0.63
CA ARG A 138 2.78 1.77 1.76
C ARG A 138 3.47 1.47 3.09
N ALA A 139 4.16 0.34 3.19
CA ALA A 139 4.88 -0.02 4.41
C ALA A 139 5.86 1.07 4.85
N ILE A 140 6.62 1.64 3.90
CA ILE A 140 7.56 2.73 4.19
C ILE A 140 6.80 4.00 4.60
N ALA A 141 5.73 4.38 3.87
CA ALA A 141 4.95 5.57 4.17
C ALA A 141 4.35 5.54 5.58
N ASP A 142 3.75 4.40 5.94
CA ASP A 142 3.16 4.20 7.26
C ASP A 142 4.21 4.19 8.37
N LEU A 143 5.37 3.57 8.10
CA LEU A 143 6.47 3.48 9.09
C LEU A 143 7.05 4.84 9.46
N ILE A 144 7.21 5.74 8.48
CA ILE A 144 7.77 7.08 8.70
C ILE A 144 6.70 8.16 8.95
N GLY A 145 5.42 7.78 8.97
CA GLY A 145 4.31 8.70 9.21
C GLY A 145 4.07 9.70 8.07
N ALA A 146 4.44 9.35 6.83
CA ALA A 146 4.32 10.24 5.68
C ALA A 146 2.85 10.53 5.29
N GLY A 147 1.94 9.59 5.58
CA GLY A 147 0.49 9.76 5.34
C GLY A 147 0.09 9.99 3.87
N GLU A 148 0.99 9.68 2.94
CA GLU A 148 0.81 10.01 1.52
C GLU A 148 0.61 8.74 0.67
N VAL A 149 -0.28 8.85 -0.31
CA VAL A 149 -0.51 7.81 -1.32
C VAL A 149 0.56 7.92 -2.42
N SER A 150 1.06 6.80 -2.91
CA SER A 150 2.07 6.80 -3.96
C SER A 150 1.47 7.11 -5.34
N ALA A 151 2.30 7.67 -6.24
CA ALA A 151 1.88 7.99 -7.60
C ALA A 151 1.37 6.75 -8.36
N GLU A 152 1.95 5.58 -8.10
CA GLU A 152 1.58 4.31 -8.71
C GLU A 152 0.16 3.86 -8.34
N GLU A 153 -0.28 4.19 -7.12
CA GLU A 153 -1.63 3.87 -6.65
C GLU A 153 -2.67 4.77 -7.29
N ILE A 154 -2.45 6.07 -7.29
CA ILE A 154 -3.36 7.05 -7.91
C ILE A 154 -3.51 6.78 -9.42
N GLN A 155 -2.42 6.44 -10.10
CA GLN A 155 -2.51 6.08 -11.53
C GLN A 155 -3.37 4.85 -11.78
N ALA A 156 -3.32 3.87 -10.88
CA ALA A 156 -4.15 2.68 -11.00
C ALA A 156 -5.63 3.01 -10.85
N GLU A 157 -5.99 3.79 -9.83
CA GLU A 157 -7.38 4.23 -9.62
C GLU A 157 -7.93 4.97 -10.83
N LEU A 158 -7.19 5.94 -11.36
CA LEU A 158 -7.59 6.70 -12.55
C LEU A 158 -7.77 5.82 -13.79
N ARG A 159 -6.92 4.80 -13.98
CA ARG A 159 -7.07 3.84 -15.07
C ARG A 159 -8.32 2.99 -14.91
N MET A 160 -8.59 2.51 -13.68
CA MET A 160 -9.80 1.74 -13.38
C MET A 160 -11.05 2.56 -13.65
N GLU A 161 -11.11 3.80 -13.18
CA GLU A 161 -12.22 4.71 -13.47
C GLU A 161 -12.41 4.96 -14.98
N ALA A 162 -11.32 5.16 -15.72
CA ALA A 162 -11.38 5.36 -17.16
C ALA A 162 -11.95 4.14 -17.89
N VAL A 163 -11.55 2.93 -17.47
CA VAL A 163 -12.08 1.67 -18.01
C VAL A 163 -13.57 1.52 -17.70
N GLU A 164 -14.00 1.80 -16.47
CA GLU A 164 -15.42 1.74 -16.11
C GLU A 164 -16.26 2.76 -16.88
N ARG A 165 -15.78 3.99 -17.03
CA ARG A 165 -16.44 5.02 -17.85
C ARG A 165 -16.57 4.60 -19.33
N ALA A 166 -15.53 3.95 -19.88
CA ALA A 166 -15.56 3.43 -21.25
C ALA A 166 -16.59 2.29 -21.39
N LYS A 167 -16.62 1.34 -20.46
CA LYS A 167 -17.62 0.26 -20.43
C LYS A 167 -19.05 0.81 -20.32
N ALA A 168 -19.27 1.81 -19.48
CA ALA A 168 -20.57 2.45 -19.30
C ALA A 168 -21.05 3.15 -20.60
N LYS A 169 -20.14 3.81 -21.34
CA LYS A 169 -20.45 4.42 -22.64
C LYS A 169 -20.82 3.39 -23.69
N LEU A 170 -20.14 2.23 -23.74
CA LEU A 170 -20.44 1.15 -24.67
C LEU A 170 -21.81 0.51 -24.39
N ARG A 171 -22.21 0.37 -23.11
CA ARG A 171 -23.53 -0.14 -22.72
C ARG A 171 -24.68 0.80 -23.08
N LYS A 172 -24.41 2.12 -23.22
CA LYS A 172 -25.42 3.14 -23.55
C LYS A 172 -25.57 3.38 -25.03
N LYS A 173 -24.71 2.80 -25.90
CA LYS A 173 -24.92 2.88 -27.35
C LYS A 173 -26.12 2.01 -27.70
N PRO A 174 -27.23 2.59 -28.31
CA PRO A 174 -28.34 1.78 -28.79
C PRO A 174 -27.82 0.85 -29.90
N LYS A 175 -28.30 -0.38 -29.92
CA LYS A 175 -28.13 -1.25 -31.08
C LYS A 175 -28.79 -0.50 -32.26
N SER A 176 -28.00 -0.09 -33.25
CA SER A 176 -28.52 0.43 -34.48
C SER A 176 -29.36 -0.67 -35.12
N ASP A 177 -30.60 -0.30 -35.48
CA ASP A 177 -31.57 -1.15 -36.14
C ASP A 177 -30.90 -1.92 -37.29
N GLU A 178 -30.97 -3.25 -37.25
CA GLU A 178 -30.78 -4.09 -38.41
C GLU A 178 -31.85 -3.70 -39.42
N ASN A 179 -31.45 -3.04 -40.52
CA ASN A 179 -32.29 -2.83 -41.68
C ASN A 179 -32.78 -4.20 -42.19
N VAL A 180 -33.99 -4.51 -41.87
CA VAL A 180 -34.75 -5.56 -42.59
C VAL A 180 -34.96 -5.04 -44.00
N ILE A 181 -34.20 -5.56 -44.95
CA ILE A 181 -34.48 -5.36 -46.39
C ILE A 181 -35.58 -6.38 -46.74
N ASP A 182 -36.81 -5.93 -46.75
CA ASP A 182 -37.90 -6.68 -47.38
C ASP A 182 -37.63 -6.71 -48.89
N VAL A 183 -37.24 -7.88 -49.38
CA VAL A 183 -37.23 -8.18 -50.84
C VAL A 183 -38.61 -8.64 -51.19
N GLU A 184 -39.44 -7.72 -51.74
CA GLU A 184 -40.66 -8.09 -52.47
C GLU A 184 -40.26 -8.82 -53.74
N ALA A 185 -40.77 -10.04 -53.89
CA ALA A 185 -40.67 -10.85 -55.10
C ALA A 185 -41.83 -10.47 -56.02
N GLU A 186 -41.51 -10.05 -57.25
CA GLU A 186 -42.38 -10.16 -58.42
C GLU A 186 -42.06 -11.43 -59.22
#